data_8378b9af47a5e031b6765294811cd695
#
_entry.id   8378b9af47a5e031b6765294811cd695
#
_cell.length_a   1.000
_cell.length_b   1.000
_cell.length_c   1.000
_cell.angle_alpha   90.00
_cell.angle_beta   90.00
_cell.angle_gamma   90.00
#
_symmetry.space_group_name_H-M   'P 1'
#
loop_
_entity.id
_entity.type
_entity.pdbx_description
1 polymer ?
#
loop_
_entity_poly.entity_id
_entity_poly.type
_entity_poly.pdbx_seq_one_letter_code
_entity_poly.pdbx_strand_id
1 'polypeptide(L)'
;KTIDLDDASTTDLTNFKQNGDKERYAYLANGAPARVGYHVTFTKPVVLESRFGSFVFQPTQMTAGYPDRSPVAITGERPAVPTVSGDTKVATFNVLNYFSDLGENEPGCKGYEDRNHKYVTDKNCKLRGGWSSQAFANQQTKIVQAINTIDADVVALEEIENPVASGVSNDRDGALKSLVNALNAAAGSEVWAYVPSPSTVPANEDVIRIAFIYKKAKIAPVGDSVIYDDPAYTGLARQPLAQEFKPITDANHEGKNFVVIANHFKSKGSVPKNLSGAEASANTDNGDGQGNSNGVRVKQARALVTFAQRFNGTPTVLVGDFNAYSKEDPLKVLTDAGWTHESGHGDSSYVY
;
A
#
# COMPACT_ATOMS: atom_id res chain seq x y z
N LYS A 1 -16.01 -9.64 -16.51
CA LYS A 1 -15.34 -10.82 -17.10
C LYS A 1 -14.02 -10.36 -17.66
N THR A 2 -12.93 -11.06 -17.34
CA THR A 2 -11.59 -10.83 -17.88
C THR A 2 -11.38 -11.71 -19.11
N ILE A 3 -10.57 -11.24 -20.03
CA ILE A 3 -10.03 -12.02 -21.14
C ILE A 3 -8.53 -11.82 -21.07
N ASP A 4 -7.77 -12.90 -21.02
CA ASP A 4 -6.33 -12.86 -20.93
C ASP A 4 -5.71 -12.73 -22.33
N LEU A 5 -4.53 -12.16 -22.43
CA LEU A 5 -3.72 -12.15 -23.65
C LEU A 5 -2.48 -12.99 -23.40
N ASP A 6 -2.36 -14.09 -24.13
CA ASP A 6 -1.25 -15.04 -24.04
C ASP A 6 -0.06 -14.56 -24.93
N ASP A 7 1.07 -15.18 -24.78
CA ASP A 7 2.29 -14.93 -25.58
C ASP A 7 2.57 -16.03 -26.61
N ALA A 8 1.70 -17.04 -26.70
CA ALA A 8 1.83 -18.23 -27.53
C ALA A 8 3.14 -19.02 -27.28
N SER A 9 3.67 -18.97 -26.05
CA SER A 9 4.84 -19.72 -25.61
C SER A 9 4.43 -20.80 -24.61
N THR A 10 5.21 -21.86 -24.55
CA THR A 10 5.14 -22.87 -23.46
C THR A 10 6.09 -22.53 -22.31
N THR A 11 6.88 -21.48 -22.45
CA THR A 11 7.83 -21.01 -21.42
C THR A 11 7.09 -20.15 -20.42
N ASP A 12 7.14 -20.53 -19.14
CA ASP A 12 6.73 -19.66 -18.05
C ASP A 12 7.80 -18.59 -17.85
N LEU A 13 7.50 -17.36 -18.30
CA LEU A 13 8.41 -16.22 -18.25
C LEU A 13 8.68 -15.73 -16.81
N THR A 14 7.96 -16.23 -15.83
CA THR A 14 8.19 -15.99 -14.41
C THR A 14 9.06 -17.06 -13.76
N ASN A 15 9.31 -18.17 -14.46
CA ASN A 15 10.04 -19.32 -13.94
C ASN A 15 11.47 -19.39 -14.50
N PHE A 16 12.43 -18.91 -13.73
CA PHE A 16 13.86 -18.91 -14.08
C PHE A 16 14.41 -20.30 -14.43
N LYS A 17 13.87 -21.37 -13.84
CA LYS A 17 14.29 -22.75 -14.16
C LYS A 17 13.92 -23.16 -15.58
N GLN A 18 12.94 -22.50 -16.19
CA GLN A 18 12.50 -22.73 -17.56
C GLN A 18 13.06 -21.69 -18.55
N ASN A 19 14.15 -21.02 -18.21
CA ASN A 19 14.75 -19.93 -18.99
C ASN A 19 13.88 -18.66 -19.11
N GLY A 20 12.92 -18.46 -18.21
CA GLY A 20 12.09 -17.26 -18.19
C GLY A 20 12.86 -15.96 -17.96
N ASP A 21 14.10 -16.06 -17.45
CA ASP A 21 15.04 -14.95 -17.29
C ASP A 21 15.63 -14.45 -18.62
N LYS A 22 15.63 -15.27 -19.66
CA LYS A 22 16.23 -14.95 -20.97
C LYS A 22 15.26 -14.29 -21.93
N GLU A 23 13.98 -14.50 -21.73
CA GLU A 23 12.93 -14.00 -22.62
C GLU A 23 12.15 -12.88 -21.95
N ARG A 24 11.61 -11.96 -22.73
CA ARG A 24 10.81 -10.84 -22.23
C ARG A 24 9.41 -10.90 -22.79
N TYR A 25 8.46 -10.41 -22.00
CA TYR A 25 7.14 -10.13 -22.51
C TYR A 25 7.21 -9.12 -23.66
N ALA A 26 6.70 -9.49 -24.82
CA ALA A 26 6.68 -8.62 -25.99
C ALA A 26 5.97 -7.30 -25.73
N TYR A 27 4.94 -7.35 -24.88
CA TYR A 27 4.11 -6.19 -24.52
C TYR A 27 4.83 -5.14 -23.67
N LEU A 28 5.97 -5.47 -23.07
CA LEU A 28 6.76 -4.61 -22.18
C LEU A 28 8.16 -4.35 -22.72
N ALA A 29 8.48 -4.84 -23.92
CA ALA A 29 9.85 -4.85 -24.44
C ALA A 29 10.40 -3.44 -24.74
N ASN A 30 9.54 -2.49 -25.04
CA ASN A 30 9.92 -1.11 -25.39
C ASN A 30 10.10 -0.22 -24.15
N GLY A 31 10.05 -0.77 -22.93
CA GLY A 31 10.14 0.01 -21.70
C GLY A 31 8.91 0.84 -21.39
N ALA A 32 7.90 0.84 -22.28
CA ALA A 32 6.63 1.48 -22.01
C ALA A 32 5.82 0.65 -21.02
N PRO A 33 5.32 1.22 -19.91
CA PRO A 33 4.52 0.47 -18.96
C PRO A 33 3.15 0.15 -19.53
N ALA A 34 2.68 -1.08 -19.37
CA ALA A 34 1.27 -1.42 -19.49
C ALA A 34 0.60 -1.13 -18.12
N ARG A 35 -0.26 -0.12 -18.06
CA ARG A 35 -0.96 0.28 -16.84
C ARG A 35 -2.43 -0.06 -16.92
N VAL A 36 -3.05 -0.31 -15.76
CA VAL A 36 -4.51 -0.38 -15.65
C VAL A 36 -5.13 0.90 -16.21
N GLY A 37 -6.20 0.76 -16.99
CA GLY A 37 -6.85 1.89 -17.67
C GLY A 37 -6.27 2.26 -19.03
N TYR A 38 -5.15 1.65 -19.45
CA TYR A 38 -4.62 1.85 -20.81
C TYR A 38 -5.46 1.12 -21.84
N HIS A 39 -5.49 1.68 -23.05
CA HIS A 39 -6.17 1.06 -24.19
C HIS A 39 -5.29 0.01 -24.86
N VAL A 40 -5.90 -1.11 -25.19
CA VAL A 40 -5.27 -2.20 -25.94
C VAL A 40 -5.94 -2.29 -27.31
N THR A 41 -5.19 -2.10 -28.38
CA THR A 41 -5.66 -2.19 -29.76
C THR A 41 -5.01 -3.38 -30.43
N PHE A 42 -5.78 -4.31 -30.98
CA PHE A 42 -5.26 -5.39 -31.78
C PHE A 42 -4.74 -4.87 -33.12
N THR A 43 -3.47 -5.12 -33.40
CA THR A 43 -2.79 -4.73 -34.66
C THR A 43 -2.53 -5.91 -35.58
N LYS A 44 -2.68 -7.13 -35.05
CA LYS A 44 -2.56 -8.40 -35.80
C LYS A 44 -3.67 -9.35 -35.37
N PRO A 45 -3.99 -10.34 -36.21
CA PRO A 45 -4.99 -11.36 -35.86
C PRO A 45 -4.61 -12.15 -34.61
N VAL A 46 -5.61 -12.47 -33.79
CA VAL A 46 -5.52 -13.36 -32.65
C VAL A 46 -6.65 -14.39 -32.70
N VAL A 47 -6.48 -15.52 -32.04
CA VAL A 47 -7.50 -16.56 -31.91
C VAL A 47 -8.08 -16.48 -30.50
N LEU A 48 -9.41 -16.37 -30.40
CA LEU A 48 -10.09 -16.48 -29.12
C LEU A 48 -10.25 -17.96 -28.76
N GLU A 49 -9.70 -18.33 -27.62
CA GLU A 49 -9.71 -19.68 -27.09
C GLU A 49 -10.38 -19.70 -25.70
N SER A 50 -11.04 -20.79 -25.35
CA SER A 50 -11.47 -21.08 -23.98
C SER A 50 -10.53 -22.11 -23.36
N ARG A 51 -9.83 -21.74 -22.26
CA ARG A 51 -8.76 -22.53 -21.69
C ARG A 51 -8.72 -22.31 -20.16
N PHE A 52 -8.63 -23.41 -19.41
CA PHE A 52 -8.57 -23.40 -17.93
C PHE A 52 -9.67 -22.56 -17.26
N GLY A 53 -10.88 -22.50 -17.85
CA GLY A 53 -12.01 -21.74 -17.30
C GLY A 53 -12.03 -20.25 -17.64
N SER A 54 -11.05 -19.77 -18.40
CA SER A 54 -10.97 -18.37 -18.88
C SER A 54 -11.08 -18.31 -20.41
N PHE A 55 -11.36 -17.12 -20.93
CA PHE A 55 -11.15 -16.80 -22.35
C PHE A 55 -9.79 -16.16 -22.54
N VAL A 56 -9.07 -16.57 -23.57
CA VAL A 56 -7.71 -16.15 -23.86
C VAL A 56 -7.59 -15.75 -25.33
N PHE A 57 -6.99 -14.61 -25.61
CA PHE A 57 -6.52 -14.27 -26.93
C PHE A 57 -5.14 -14.84 -27.19
N GLN A 58 -5.09 -15.80 -28.11
CA GLN A 58 -3.83 -16.42 -28.55
C GLN A 58 -3.26 -15.69 -29.76
N PRO A 59 -2.02 -15.17 -29.69
CA PRO A 59 -1.31 -14.72 -30.88
C PRO A 59 -1.13 -15.86 -31.88
N THR A 60 -1.12 -15.54 -33.17
CA THR A 60 -0.88 -16.52 -34.24
C THR A 60 0.59 -16.92 -34.38
N GLN A 61 1.47 -16.30 -33.63
CA GLN A 61 2.91 -16.58 -33.55
C GLN A 61 3.36 -16.38 -32.11
N MET A 62 4.37 -17.14 -31.67
CA MET A 62 5.03 -16.91 -30.39
C MET A 62 5.61 -15.50 -30.32
N THR A 63 5.25 -14.77 -29.26
CA THR A 63 5.67 -13.39 -29.04
C THR A 63 6.75 -13.26 -27.97
N ALA A 64 6.90 -14.26 -27.08
CA ALA A 64 7.94 -14.27 -26.06
C ALA A 64 9.33 -14.13 -26.71
N GLY A 65 10.09 -13.14 -26.26
CA GLY A 65 11.40 -12.78 -26.85
C GLY A 65 11.36 -12.05 -28.20
N TYR A 66 10.17 -11.85 -28.80
CA TYR A 66 10.00 -11.23 -30.13
C TYR A 66 9.03 -10.04 -30.04
N PRO A 67 9.50 -8.84 -29.62
CA PRO A 67 8.64 -7.67 -29.42
C PRO A 67 7.89 -7.22 -30.69
N ASP A 68 8.52 -7.40 -31.85
CA ASP A 68 7.95 -7.08 -33.16
C ASP A 68 6.75 -7.95 -33.55
N ARG A 69 6.58 -9.09 -32.87
CA ARG A 69 5.45 -10.01 -33.07
C ARG A 69 4.25 -9.68 -32.21
N SER A 70 4.35 -8.72 -31.29
CA SER A 70 3.19 -8.31 -30.46
C SER A 70 1.94 -8.11 -31.33
N PRO A 71 0.81 -8.74 -31.01
CA PRO A 71 -0.44 -8.54 -31.73
C PRO A 71 -1.19 -7.29 -31.26
N VAL A 72 -0.66 -6.57 -30.29
CA VAL A 72 -1.32 -5.41 -29.70
C VAL A 72 -0.40 -4.20 -29.63
N ALA A 73 -0.99 -3.03 -29.76
CA ALA A 73 -0.46 -1.76 -29.29
C ALA A 73 -1.15 -1.38 -27.99
N ILE A 74 -0.36 -1.00 -26.98
CA ILE A 74 -0.87 -0.52 -25.69
C ILE A 74 -0.59 0.98 -25.64
N THR A 75 -1.65 1.78 -25.52
CA THR A 75 -1.58 3.23 -25.50
C THR A 75 -2.29 3.81 -24.30
N GLY A 76 -1.76 4.85 -23.73
CA GLY A 76 -2.35 5.57 -22.60
C GLY A 76 -1.36 6.57 -22.03
N GLU A 77 -1.89 7.53 -21.34
CA GLU A 77 -1.10 8.52 -20.62
C GLU A 77 -1.32 8.37 -19.12
N ARG A 78 -0.29 8.67 -18.35
CA ARG A 78 -0.44 8.75 -16.91
C ARG A 78 -1.29 9.98 -16.61
N PRO A 79 -2.40 9.85 -15.83
CA PRO A 79 -3.19 11.00 -15.42
C PRO A 79 -2.30 12.07 -14.75
N ALA A 80 -2.67 13.33 -14.93
CA ALA A 80 -2.05 14.41 -14.18
C ALA A 80 -2.30 14.20 -12.67
N VAL A 81 -1.40 14.76 -11.85
CA VAL A 81 -1.59 14.76 -10.39
C VAL A 81 -2.88 15.52 -10.08
N PRO A 82 -3.81 14.93 -9.32
CA PRO A 82 -5.06 15.61 -8.96
C PRO A 82 -4.78 16.90 -8.21
N THR A 83 -5.53 17.95 -8.52
CA THR A 83 -5.51 19.18 -7.73
C THR A 83 -6.50 19.05 -6.59
N VAL A 84 -5.98 19.05 -5.36
CA VAL A 84 -6.79 19.05 -4.15
C VAL A 84 -6.82 20.46 -3.59
N SER A 85 -8.03 21.00 -3.39
CA SER A 85 -8.25 22.30 -2.78
C SER A 85 -8.37 22.19 -1.26
N GLY A 86 -8.15 23.28 -0.54
CA GLY A 86 -8.25 23.36 0.92
C GLY A 86 -6.98 23.93 1.57
N ASP A 87 -7.13 24.43 2.79
CA ASP A 87 -6.04 25.08 3.52
C ASP A 87 -5.08 24.05 4.15
N THR A 88 -5.56 22.83 4.39
CA THR A 88 -4.79 21.71 4.93
C THR A 88 -5.06 20.45 4.12
N LYS A 89 -4.01 19.83 3.63
CA LYS A 89 -4.06 18.61 2.84
C LYS A 89 -3.60 17.43 3.67
N VAL A 90 -4.43 16.39 3.73
CA VAL A 90 -4.12 15.10 4.36
C VAL A 90 -4.06 14.03 3.29
N ALA A 91 -3.03 13.20 3.32
CA ALA A 91 -2.88 12.05 2.44
C ALA A 91 -2.63 10.78 3.24
N THR A 92 -2.89 9.65 2.60
CA THR A 92 -2.46 8.33 3.04
C THR A 92 -1.61 7.68 1.96
N PHE A 93 -0.57 6.92 2.35
CA PHE A 93 0.34 6.30 1.40
C PHE A 93 0.93 5.02 1.99
N ASN A 94 0.50 3.87 1.48
CA ASN A 94 1.16 2.61 1.77
C ASN A 94 2.51 2.58 1.04
N VAL A 95 3.61 2.51 1.80
CA VAL A 95 4.99 2.59 1.29
C VAL A 95 5.57 1.23 0.90
N LEU A 96 4.76 0.18 0.91
CA LEU A 96 5.12 -1.18 0.49
C LEU A 96 6.37 -1.70 1.22
N ASN A 97 6.22 -1.99 2.53
CA ASN A 97 7.30 -2.52 3.36
C ASN A 97 8.58 -1.68 3.31
N TYR A 98 8.49 -0.43 3.77
CA TYR A 98 9.66 0.43 3.90
C TYR A 98 10.46 0.03 5.13
N PHE A 99 11.53 -0.72 4.92
CA PHE A 99 12.46 -1.21 5.93
C PHE A 99 13.82 -0.56 5.72
N SER A 100 14.36 0.04 6.75
CA SER A 100 15.74 0.57 6.77
C SER A 100 16.76 -0.47 7.19
N ASP A 101 16.32 -1.53 7.85
CA ASP A 101 17.15 -2.68 8.17
C ASP A 101 17.16 -3.66 6.98
N LEU A 102 18.35 -4.11 6.58
CA LEU A 102 18.58 -4.80 5.32
C LEU A 102 18.80 -6.29 5.53
N GLY A 103 18.15 -7.13 4.74
CA GLY A 103 18.28 -8.57 4.85
C GLY A 103 19.67 -9.12 4.58
N GLU A 104 20.48 -8.44 3.77
CA GLU A 104 21.89 -8.83 3.55
C GLU A 104 22.74 -8.79 4.84
N ASN A 105 22.29 -8.02 5.84
CA ASN A 105 22.98 -7.87 7.14
C ASN A 105 22.40 -8.77 8.23
N GLU A 106 21.23 -9.45 7.96
CA GLU A 106 20.51 -10.21 8.99
C GLU A 106 20.71 -11.71 8.81
N PRO A 107 21.28 -12.41 9.83
CA PRO A 107 21.43 -13.86 9.78
C PRO A 107 20.11 -14.60 9.58
N GLY A 108 20.08 -15.53 8.63
CA GLY A 108 18.91 -16.33 8.34
C GLY A 108 17.92 -15.74 7.33
N CYS A 109 18.06 -14.48 6.97
CA CYS A 109 17.35 -13.90 5.82
C CYS A 109 17.83 -14.51 4.51
N LYS A 110 16.96 -14.51 3.51
CA LYS A 110 17.26 -14.88 2.12
C LYS A 110 16.66 -13.80 1.21
N GLY A 111 17.22 -13.66 0.02
CA GLY A 111 16.71 -12.72 -0.97
C GLY A 111 15.76 -13.40 -1.97
N TYR A 112 14.78 -12.64 -2.45
CA TYR A 112 14.12 -12.94 -3.72
C TYR A 112 14.94 -12.36 -4.86
N GLU A 113 15.17 -13.18 -5.87
CA GLU A 113 15.90 -12.77 -7.06
C GLU A 113 14.95 -12.13 -8.10
N ASP A 114 15.44 -11.09 -8.76
CA ASP A 114 14.85 -10.61 -10.00
C ASP A 114 15.25 -11.53 -11.17
N ARG A 115 14.77 -11.22 -12.38
CA ARG A 115 15.12 -11.96 -13.59
C ARG A 115 16.62 -11.90 -13.98
N ASN A 116 17.40 -11.03 -13.39
CA ASN A 116 18.86 -10.91 -13.60
C ASN A 116 19.64 -11.57 -12.46
N HIS A 117 18.98 -12.39 -11.63
CA HIS A 117 19.53 -13.07 -10.46
C HIS A 117 20.10 -12.11 -9.40
N LYS A 118 19.55 -10.91 -9.30
CA LYS A 118 19.87 -9.96 -8.24
C LYS A 118 18.83 -10.04 -7.14
N TYR A 119 19.27 -10.10 -5.92
CA TYR A 119 18.38 -10.04 -4.78
C TYR A 119 17.76 -8.64 -4.65
N VAL A 120 16.45 -8.57 -4.57
CA VAL A 120 15.68 -7.31 -4.54
C VAL A 120 14.90 -7.10 -3.26
N THR A 121 14.41 -8.16 -2.62
CA THR A 121 13.66 -8.08 -1.37
C THR A 121 13.90 -9.28 -0.48
N ASP A 122 13.58 -9.14 0.80
CA ASP A 122 13.77 -10.15 1.83
C ASP A 122 12.74 -11.27 1.77
N LYS A 123 13.15 -12.46 2.19
CA LYS A 123 12.27 -13.59 2.45
C LYS A 123 12.79 -14.47 3.56
N ASN A 124 11.90 -15.28 4.14
CA ASN A 124 12.19 -16.29 5.16
C ASN A 124 12.76 -15.72 6.46
N CYS A 125 12.54 -14.44 6.73
CA CYS A 125 12.87 -13.79 7.99
C CYS A 125 11.77 -12.79 8.36
N LYS A 126 11.98 -11.98 9.39
CA LYS A 126 11.03 -10.95 9.80
C LYS A 126 11.11 -9.68 8.97
N LEU A 127 12.26 -9.43 8.34
CA LEU A 127 12.40 -8.30 7.41
C LEU A 127 11.61 -8.57 6.13
N ARG A 128 11.07 -7.50 5.55
CA ARG A 128 10.22 -7.54 4.34
C ARG A 128 10.62 -6.52 3.29
N GLY A 129 11.67 -5.75 3.55
CA GLY A 129 12.10 -4.61 2.75
C GLY A 129 13.07 -4.95 1.62
N GLY A 130 13.85 -3.96 1.23
CA GLY A 130 14.91 -4.10 0.25
C GLY A 130 16.03 -4.96 0.78
N TRP A 131 16.46 -5.98 0.00
CA TRP A 131 17.53 -6.90 0.40
C TRP A 131 18.85 -6.20 0.72
N SER A 132 19.24 -5.22 -0.10
CA SER A 132 20.53 -4.54 -0.02
C SER A 132 20.37 -3.03 0.02
N SER A 133 21.47 -2.34 0.34
CA SER A 133 21.51 -0.87 0.30
C SER A 133 21.09 -0.30 -1.07
N GLN A 134 21.45 -0.95 -2.17
CA GLN A 134 21.02 -0.53 -3.50
C GLN A 134 19.51 -0.75 -3.74
N ALA A 135 18.97 -1.89 -3.30
CA ALA A 135 17.54 -2.19 -3.42
C ALA A 135 16.72 -1.20 -2.57
N PHE A 136 17.16 -0.92 -1.35
CA PHE A 136 16.56 0.07 -0.48
C PHE A 136 16.59 1.48 -1.08
N ALA A 137 17.74 1.93 -1.60
CA ALA A 137 17.87 3.25 -2.23
C ALA A 137 16.95 3.39 -3.44
N ASN A 138 16.77 2.34 -4.23
CA ASN A 138 15.84 2.32 -5.36
C ASN A 138 14.37 2.46 -4.91
N GLN A 139 13.99 1.82 -3.80
CA GLN A 139 12.67 1.95 -3.20
C GLN A 139 12.47 3.35 -2.61
N GLN A 140 13.40 3.80 -1.77
CA GLN A 140 13.34 5.09 -1.09
C GLN A 140 13.22 6.27 -2.07
N THR A 141 13.98 6.26 -3.18
CA THR A 141 13.91 7.31 -4.20
C THR A 141 12.50 7.45 -4.78
N LYS A 142 11.81 6.34 -5.04
CA LYS A 142 10.44 6.35 -5.58
C LYS A 142 9.43 6.87 -4.54
N ILE A 143 9.58 6.45 -3.29
CA ILE A 143 8.72 6.88 -2.18
C ILE A 143 8.88 8.38 -1.93
N VAL A 144 10.11 8.87 -1.85
CA VAL A 144 10.42 10.30 -1.68
C VAL A 144 9.82 11.12 -2.82
N GLN A 145 9.99 10.68 -4.06
CA GLN A 145 9.39 11.36 -5.22
C GLN A 145 7.85 11.37 -5.14
N ALA A 146 7.23 10.25 -4.75
CA ALA A 146 5.78 10.16 -4.62
C ALA A 146 5.25 11.09 -3.52
N ILE A 147 5.83 11.09 -2.33
CA ILE A 147 5.42 11.95 -1.21
C ILE A 147 5.57 13.43 -1.58
N ASN A 148 6.68 13.82 -2.21
CA ASN A 148 6.88 15.19 -2.67
C ASN A 148 5.89 15.59 -3.77
N THR A 149 5.46 14.64 -4.61
CA THR A 149 4.45 14.88 -5.66
C THR A 149 3.04 15.00 -5.08
N ILE A 150 2.71 14.22 -4.05
CA ILE A 150 1.44 14.32 -3.32
C ILE A 150 1.30 15.69 -2.68
N ASP A 151 2.39 16.26 -2.18
CA ASP A 151 2.47 17.59 -1.59
C ASP A 151 1.44 17.86 -0.47
N ALA A 152 1.11 16.85 0.32
CA ALA A 152 0.21 16.99 1.48
C ALA A 152 0.94 17.59 2.68
N ASP A 153 0.17 18.17 3.62
CA ASP A 153 0.69 18.76 4.85
C ASP A 153 0.85 17.71 5.96
N VAL A 154 -0.02 16.68 5.95
CA VAL A 154 0.05 15.48 6.78
C VAL A 154 -0.03 14.26 5.88
N VAL A 155 0.86 13.29 6.06
CA VAL A 155 0.80 11.99 5.37
C VAL A 155 0.75 10.87 6.40
N ALA A 156 -0.31 10.08 6.36
CA ALA A 156 -0.37 8.79 7.03
C ALA A 156 0.39 7.77 6.18
N LEU A 157 1.21 6.96 6.81
CA LEU A 157 2.05 5.97 6.16
C LEU A 157 1.69 4.58 6.68
N GLU A 158 1.42 3.65 5.80
CA GLU A 158 1.24 2.23 6.11
C GLU A 158 2.49 1.47 5.67
N GLU A 159 2.77 0.36 6.35
CA GLU A 159 3.90 -0.54 6.08
C GLU A 159 5.29 0.07 6.35
N ILE A 160 5.38 0.98 7.31
CA ILE A 160 6.66 1.39 7.88
C ILE A 160 7.19 0.27 8.79
N GLU A 161 8.46 -0.03 8.69
CA GLU A 161 9.12 -1.00 9.57
C GLU A 161 8.91 -0.69 11.06
N ASN A 162 8.73 -1.76 11.84
CA ASN A 162 8.83 -1.74 13.29
C ASN A 162 10.08 -2.53 13.72
N PRO A 163 11.25 -1.89 13.86
CA PRO A 163 12.51 -2.57 14.15
C PRO A 163 12.50 -3.31 15.49
N VAL A 164 11.68 -2.87 16.44
CA VAL A 164 11.53 -3.56 17.74
C VAL A 164 10.79 -4.89 17.57
N ALA A 165 9.72 -4.93 16.78
CA ALA A 165 8.97 -6.16 16.53
C ALA A 165 9.76 -7.15 15.65
N SER A 166 10.58 -6.68 14.72
CA SER A 166 11.50 -7.53 13.97
C SER A 166 12.66 -8.04 14.81
N GLY A 167 13.02 -7.30 15.87
CA GLY A 167 14.08 -7.67 16.82
C GLY A 167 15.48 -7.21 16.40
N VAL A 168 15.57 -6.30 15.40
CA VAL A 168 16.86 -5.81 14.88
C VAL A 168 17.34 -4.54 15.60
N SER A 169 16.44 -3.76 16.18
CA SER A 169 16.77 -2.52 16.88
C SER A 169 15.77 -2.24 18.01
N ASN A 170 16.18 -1.42 18.97
CA ASN A 170 15.32 -0.88 20.03
C ASN A 170 14.71 0.49 19.67
N ASP A 171 15.05 1.05 18.52
CA ASP A 171 14.49 2.32 18.03
C ASP A 171 13.30 2.06 17.11
N ARG A 172 12.09 2.08 17.68
CA ARG A 172 10.85 1.86 16.94
C ARG A 172 10.65 2.85 15.78
N ASP A 173 11.25 4.04 15.87
CA ASP A 173 11.12 5.11 14.87
C ASP A 173 12.28 5.14 13.85
N GLY A 174 13.21 4.20 13.88
CA GLY A 174 14.42 4.20 13.05
C GLY A 174 14.15 4.32 11.56
N ALA A 175 13.26 3.49 11.01
CA ALA A 175 12.87 3.55 9.59
C ALA A 175 12.15 4.86 9.25
N LEU A 176 11.28 5.36 10.15
CA LEU A 176 10.57 6.63 9.94
C LEU A 176 11.53 7.83 9.93
N LYS A 177 12.53 7.83 10.80
CA LYS A 177 13.63 8.82 10.79
C LYS A 177 14.40 8.78 9.48
N SER A 178 14.72 7.57 8.98
CA SER A 178 15.39 7.37 7.70
C SER A 178 14.61 8.00 6.54
N LEU A 179 13.29 7.79 6.50
CA LEU A 179 12.42 8.37 5.47
C LEU A 179 12.38 9.90 5.54
N VAL A 180 12.19 10.46 6.75
CA VAL A 180 12.14 11.92 6.95
C VAL A 180 13.47 12.57 6.57
N ASN A 181 14.60 11.95 6.93
CA ASN A 181 15.92 12.43 6.51
C ASN A 181 16.07 12.46 4.99
N ALA A 182 15.61 11.41 4.29
CA ALA A 182 15.66 11.36 2.83
C ALA A 182 14.74 12.42 2.18
N LEU A 183 13.56 12.66 2.73
CA LEU A 183 12.64 13.71 2.28
C LEU A 183 13.24 15.10 2.46
N ASN A 184 13.86 15.38 3.61
CA ASN A 184 14.52 16.65 3.90
C ASN A 184 15.77 16.86 3.04
N ALA A 185 16.54 15.80 2.80
CA ALA A 185 17.67 15.86 1.88
C ALA A 185 17.22 16.20 0.44
N ALA A 186 16.13 15.59 -0.03
CA ALA A 186 15.58 15.87 -1.35
C ALA A 186 15.00 17.31 -1.46
N ALA A 187 14.46 17.84 -0.36
CA ALA A 187 13.97 19.23 -0.30
C ALA A 187 15.08 20.27 -0.13
N GLY A 188 16.31 19.87 0.21
CA GLY A 188 17.42 20.75 0.53
C GLY A 188 17.23 21.56 1.82
N SER A 189 16.23 21.25 2.62
CA SER A 189 15.90 21.91 3.88
C SER A 189 15.02 21.01 4.76
N GLU A 190 14.91 21.34 6.04
CA GLU A 190 14.11 20.58 7.00
C GLU A 190 12.60 20.90 6.91
N VAL A 191 11.97 20.46 5.85
CA VAL A 191 10.52 20.62 5.61
C VAL A 191 9.69 19.65 6.46
N TRP A 192 10.11 18.39 6.52
CA TRP A 192 9.35 17.30 7.10
C TRP A 192 9.78 16.97 8.53
N ALA A 193 8.82 16.57 9.35
CA ALA A 193 9.02 15.90 10.61
C ALA A 193 8.10 14.68 10.70
N TYR A 194 8.35 13.82 11.67
CA TYR A 194 7.48 12.67 11.98
C TYR A 194 6.82 12.83 13.34
N VAL A 195 5.71 12.15 13.55
CA VAL A 195 5.09 12.00 14.87
C VAL A 195 5.82 10.88 15.60
N PRO A 196 6.44 11.16 16.76
CA PRO A 196 7.12 10.13 17.55
C PRO A 196 6.15 9.01 17.97
N SER A 197 6.69 7.82 18.14
CA SER A 197 5.93 6.72 18.77
C SER A 197 5.44 7.14 20.15
N PRO A 198 4.20 6.80 20.55
CA PRO A 198 3.71 7.10 21.88
C PRO A 198 4.48 6.32 22.94
N SER A 199 4.46 6.80 24.18
CA SER A 199 5.13 6.16 25.31
C SER A 199 4.58 4.78 25.65
N THR A 200 3.32 4.50 25.28
CA THR A 200 2.66 3.21 25.47
C THR A 200 2.37 2.59 24.11
N VAL A 201 2.94 1.42 23.87
CA VAL A 201 2.74 0.63 22.64
C VAL A 201 2.17 -0.74 22.97
N PRO A 202 1.39 -1.37 22.07
CA PRO A 202 0.90 -2.73 22.25
C PRO A 202 2.03 -3.74 22.43
N ALA A 203 1.79 -4.77 23.24
CA ALA A 203 2.78 -5.84 23.46
C ALA A 203 3.00 -6.72 22.21
N ASN A 204 1.98 -6.82 21.36
CA ASN A 204 1.99 -7.64 20.15
C ASN A 204 1.76 -6.78 18.91
N GLU A 205 2.83 -6.24 18.37
CA GLU A 205 2.80 -5.50 17.11
C GLU A 205 3.34 -6.37 15.95
N ASP A 206 2.91 -6.06 14.71
CA ASP A 206 3.53 -6.60 13.50
C ASP A 206 4.89 -5.92 13.27
N VAL A 207 5.72 -6.53 12.43
CA VAL A 207 6.99 -5.97 11.96
C VAL A 207 6.81 -4.75 11.03
N ILE A 208 5.59 -4.47 10.63
CA ILE A 208 5.18 -3.22 9.97
C ILE A 208 4.12 -2.49 10.79
N ARG A 209 4.15 -1.19 10.74
CA ARG A 209 3.26 -0.32 11.52
C ARG A 209 2.75 0.86 10.71
N ILE A 210 1.84 1.59 11.31
CA ILE A 210 1.34 2.89 10.83
C ILE A 210 2.18 4.01 11.45
N ALA A 211 2.37 5.09 10.70
CA ALA A 211 3.10 6.26 11.15
C ALA A 211 2.55 7.54 10.51
N PHE A 212 2.94 8.70 11.02
CA PHE A 212 2.64 10.00 10.42
C PHE A 212 3.91 10.81 10.18
N ILE A 213 3.95 11.49 9.04
CA ILE A 213 4.87 12.58 8.77
C ILE A 213 4.07 13.84 8.46
N TYR A 214 4.67 15.01 8.70
CA TYR A 214 4.01 16.29 8.48
C TYR A 214 5.00 17.39 8.13
N LYS A 215 4.53 18.45 7.47
CA LYS A 215 5.32 19.65 7.18
C LYS A 215 5.35 20.58 8.38
N LYS A 216 6.53 20.73 9.00
CA LYS A 216 6.74 21.52 10.24
C LYS A 216 6.26 22.96 10.17
N ALA A 217 6.33 23.58 8.99
CA ALA A 217 5.92 24.96 8.81
C ALA A 217 4.41 25.13 8.63
N LYS A 218 3.67 24.04 8.47
CA LYS A 218 2.23 24.04 8.19
C LYS A 218 1.39 23.44 9.31
N ILE A 219 1.94 22.43 9.99
CA ILE A 219 1.21 21.59 10.93
C ILE A 219 2.04 21.37 12.18
N ALA A 220 1.39 21.38 13.35
CA ALA A 220 1.96 20.92 14.60
C ALA A 220 1.13 19.75 15.17
N PRO A 221 1.73 18.67 15.65
CA PRO A 221 1.03 17.66 16.43
C PRO A 221 0.63 18.23 17.79
N VAL A 222 -0.53 17.81 18.29
CA VAL A 222 -1.08 18.21 19.60
C VAL A 222 -1.15 17.00 20.49
N GLY A 223 -0.38 17.02 21.58
CA GLY A 223 -0.27 15.85 22.47
C GLY A 223 0.38 14.63 21.83
N ASP A 224 0.33 13.50 22.53
CA ASP A 224 0.87 12.25 22.08
C ASP A 224 -0.09 11.53 21.11
N SER A 225 0.47 10.79 20.17
CA SER A 225 -0.32 9.88 19.32
C SER A 225 -0.89 8.73 20.16
N VAL A 226 -1.99 8.13 19.68
CA VAL A 226 -2.68 7.04 20.38
C VAL A 226 -2.78 5.83 19.47
N ILE A 227 -2.22 4.69 19.89
CA ILE A 227 -2.40 3.40 19.22
C ILE A 227 -3.63 2.71 19.81
N TYR A 228 -4.52 2.22 18.95
CA TYR A 228 -5.70 1.49 19.38
C TYR A 228 -5.43 -0.01 19.41
N ASP A 229 -5.12 -0.52 20.61
CA ASP A 229 -4.94 -1.96 20.85
C ASP A 229 -6.29 -2.61 21.06
N ASP A 230 -6.77 -3.33 20.05
CA ASP A 230 -8.06 -4.02 20.04
C ASP A 230 -7.91 -5.42 19.43
N PRO A 231 -8.57 -6.45 19.97
CA PRO A 231 -8.49 -7.83 19.47
C PRO A 231 -8.85 -8.00 17.98
N ALA A 232 -9.60 -7.07 17.38
CA ALA A 232 -9.89 -7.11 15.96
C ALA A 232 -8.64 -6.90 15.08
N TYR A 233 -7.59 -6.31 15.64
CA TYR A 233 -6.33 -6.02 14.94
C TYR A 233 -5.19 -6.92 15.38
N THR A 234 -5.08 -7.20 16.68
CA THR A 234 -3.93 -7.89 17.28
C THR A 234 -3.71 -9.27 16.66
N GLY A 235 -2.53 -9.49 16.07
CA GLY A 235 -2.17 -10.73 15.38
C GLY A 235 -2.82 -10.94 14.00
N LEU A 236 -3.68 -10.02 13.54
CA LEU A 236 -4.41 -10.09 12.28
C LEU A 236 -4.04 -8.97 11.30
N ALA A 237 -3.84 -7.76 11.82
CA ALA A 237 -3.49 -6.56 11.07
C ALA A 237 -2.67 -5.61 11.94
N ARG A 238 -2.51 -4.36 11.54
CA ARG A 238 -1.80 -3.34 12.31
C ARG A 238 -2.79 -2.51 13.08
N GLN A 239 -2.45 -2.18 14.32
CA GLN A 239 -3.29 -1.37 15.19
C GLN A 239 -3.41 0.05 14.60
N PRO A 240 -4.62 0.63 14.55
CA PRO A 240 -4.82 2.01 14.13
C PRO A 240 -4.05 3.00 15.00
N LEU A 241 -3.59 4.09 14.37
CA LEU A 241 -2.89 5.19 15.01
C LEU A 241 -3.66 6.48 14.82
N ALA A 242 -3.94 7.20 15.90
CA ALA A 242 -4.55 8.52 15.88
C ALA A 242 -3.57 9.59 16.33
N GLN A 243 -3.61 10.74 15.66
CA GLN A 243 -2.90 11.95 16.07
C GLN A 243 -3.79 13.17 15.89
N GLU A 244 -3.86 13.99 16.89
CA GLU A 244 -4.44 15.33 16.78
C GLU A 244 -3.40 16.31 16.22
N PHE A 245 -3.82 17.13 15.28
CA PHE A 245 -2.99 18.13 14.63
C PHE A 245 -3.64 19.51 14.70
N LYS A 246 -2.79 20.53 14.67
CA LYS A 246 -3.17 21.93 14.59
C LYS A 246 -2.49 22.57 13.39
N PRO A 247 -3.24 23.21 12.45
CA PRO A 247 -2.65 24.00 11.41
C PRO A 247 -1.89 25.19 12.01
N ILE A 248 -0.69 25.45 11.52
CA ILE A 248 0.09 26.63 11.81
C ILE A 248 -0.33 27.69 10.80
N THR A 249 -1.11 28.65 11.25
CA THR A 249 -1.51 29.82 10.49
C THR A 249 -0.61 31.00 10.85
N ASP A 250 -0.79 32.16 10.21
CA ASP A 250 -0.07 33.34 10.61
C ASP A 250 -0.40 33.78 12.06
N ALA A 251 0.35 34.74 12.61
CA ALA A 251 0.29 35.16 14.02
C ALA A 251 -1.11 35.55 14.53
N ASN A 252 -2.11 35.69 13.66
CA ASN A 252 -3.46 36.16 13.98
C ASN A 252 -4.56 35.10 13.76
N HIS A 253 -4.22 33.90 13.21
CA HIS A 253 -5.20 32.87 12.87
C HIS A 253 -4.71 31.52 13.36
N GLU A 254 -5.26 31.05 14.46
CA GLU A 254 -5.12 29.63 14.86
C GLU A 254 -6.15 28.78 14.12
N GLY A 255 -5.69 27.85 13.31
CA GLY A 255 -6.55 26.83 12.73
C GLY A 255 -7.17 25.94 13.82
N LYS A 256 -8.36 25.42 13.54
CA LYS A 256 -9.00 24.45 14.44
C LYS A 256 -8.23 23.13 14.43
N ASN A 257 -8.09 22.52 15.61
CA ASN A 257 -7.54 21.18 15.72
C ASN A 257 -8.39 20.19 14.94
N PHE A 258 -7.74 19.17 14.39
CA PHE A 258 -8.38 18.03 13.75
C PHE A 258 -7.63 16.74 14.07
N VAL A 259 -8.31 15.62 14.01
CA VAL A 259 -7.71 14.30 14.26
C VAL A 259 -7.60 13.53 12.95
N VAL A 260 -6.46 12.90 12.75
CA VAL A 260 -6.26 11.92 11.68
C VAL A 260 -6.12 10.55 12.33
N ILE A 261 -7.00 9.62 11.95
CA ILE A 261 -6.91 8.22 12.35
C ILE A 261 -6.50 7.41 11.13
N ALA A 262 -5.28 6.91 11.16
CA ALA A 262 -4.75 6.05 10.11
C ALA A 262 -4.94 4.58 10.47
N ASN A 263 -5.29 3.77 9.48
CA ASN A 263 -5.56 2.37 9.67
C ASN A 263 -5.00 1.51 8.52
N HIS A 264 -4.78 0.22 8.80
CA HIS A 264 -4.35 -0.74 7.80
C HIS A 264 -5.06 -2.07 8.09
N PHE A 265 -6.17 -2.32 7.43
CA PHE A 265 -7.01 -3.49 7.63
C PHE A 265 -6.35 -4.77 7.10
N LYS A 266 -6.94 -5.91 7.47
CA LYS A 266 -6.47 -7.22 7.03
C LYS A 266 -6.58 -7.35 5.51
N SER A 267 -5.45 -7.68 4.87
CA SER A 267 -5.39 -7.89 3.43
C SER A 267 -6.22 -9.10 2.98
N LYS A 268 -6.59 -9.12 1.70
CA LYS A 268 -7.31 -10.23 1.05
C LYS A 268 -6.40 -11.42 0.69
N GLY A 269 -5.08 -11.29 0.87
CA GLY A 269 -4.10 -12.31 0.44
C GLY A 269 -4.14 -13.62 1.22
N SER A 270 -4.80 -13.67 2.37
CA SER A 270 -4.90 -14.90 3.17
C SER A 270 -6.14 -14.90 4.06
N VAL A 271 -6.67 -16.10 4.30
CA VAL A 271 -7.72 -16.34 5.29
C VAL A 271 -7.06 -16.59 6.65
N PRO A 272 -7.58 -16.05 7.76
CA PRO A 272 -7.10 -16.39 9.10
C PRO A 272 -7.20 -17.90 9.35
N LYS A 273 -6.21 -18.44 10.06
CA LYS A 273 -6.17 -19.88 10.36
C LYS A 273 -7.16 -20.24 11.47
N ASN A 274 -7.53 -21.53 11.51
CA ASN A 274 -8.35 -22.14 12.59
C ASN A 274 -9.78 -21.57 12.69
N LEU A 275 -10.33 -21.06 11.61
CA LEU A 275 -11.74 -20.69 11.54
C LEU A 275 -12.63 -21.91 11.22
N SER A 276 -13.88 -21.89 11.70
CA SER A 276 -14.87 -22.93 11.42
C SER A 276 -16.28 -22.34 11.29
N GLY A 277 -17.19 -23.11 10.68
CA GLY A 277 -18.59 -22.72 10.56
C GLY A 277 -18.81 -21.37 9.90
N ALA A 278 -19.69 -20.56 10.46
CA ALA A 278 -20.04 -19.24 9.94
C ALA A 278 -18.86 -18.27 9.87
N GLU A 279 -17.90 -18.39 10.79
CA GLU A 279 -16.72 -17.53 10.81
C GLU A 279 -15.78 -17.86 9.64
N ALA A 280 -15.58 -19.14 9.33
CA ALA A 280 -14.82 -19.54 8.13
C ALA A 280 -15.50 -19.03 6.86
N SER A 281 -16.81 -19.21 6.74
CA SER A 281 -17.59 -18.74 5.59
C SER A 281 -17.47 -17.22 5.39
N ALA A 282 -17.58 -16.43 6.47
CA ALA A 282 -17.47 -14.97 6.42
C ALA A 282 -16.08 -14.46 6.03
N ASN A 283 -15.05 -15.32 6.04
CA ASN A 283 -13.67 -14.94 5.76
C ASN A 283 -13.07 -15.62 4.52
N THR A 284 -13.82 -16.50 3.87
CA THR A 284 -13.44 -17.14 2.60
C THR A 284 -14.07 -16.37 1.45
N ASP A 285 -13.33 -16.19 0.37
CA ASP A 285 -13.87 -15.61 -0.86
C ASP A 285 -14.92 -16.55 -1.47
N ASN A 286 -16.16 -16.13 -1.44
CA ASN A 286 -17.31 -16.88 -1.96
C ASN A 286 -17.73 -16.41 -3.37
N GLY A 287 -16.92 -15.56 -4.03
CA GLY A 287 -17.24 -14.99 -5.34
C GLY A 287 -18.32 -13.91 -5.29
N ASP A 288 -18.59 -13.37 -4.09
CA ASP A 288 -19.62 -12.33 -3.85
C ASP A 288 -19.04 -10.90 -3.97
N GLY A 289 -17.76 -10.78 -4.33
CA GLY A 289 -17.05 -9.51 -4.48
C GLY A 289 -16.45 -8.96 -3.19
N GLN A 290 -16.60 -9.65 -2.05
CA GLN A 290 -16.04 -9.22 -0.77
C GLN A 290 -14.56 -9.66 -0.60
N GLY A 291 -14.17 -10.78 -1.21
CA GLY A 291 -12.84 -11.37 -1.11
C GLY A 291 -12.53 -11.97 0.26
N ASN A 292 -11.37 -12.60 0.38
CA ASN A 292 -10.94 -13.23 1.63
C ASN A 292 -10.88 -12.23 2.80
N SER A 293 -11.07 -12.75 4.01
CA SER A 293 -10.97 -12.00 5.29
C SER A 293 -11.99 -10.85 5.45
N ASN A 294 -13.12 -10.89 4.74
CA ASN A 294 -14.15 -9.87 4.87
C ASN A 294 -14.68 -9.75 6.30
N GLY A 295 -14.99 -10.87 6.95
CA GLY A 295 -15.48 -10.87 8.33
C GLY A 295 -14.50 -10.22 9.33
N VAL A 296 -13.19 -10.40 9.14
CA VAL A 296 -12.17 -9.71 9.95
C VAL A 296 -12.21 -8.20 9.68
N ARG A 297 -12.22 -7.78 8.41
CA ARG A 297 -12.28 -6.34 8.07
C ARG A 297 -13.55 -5.67 8.58
N VAL A 298 -14.68 -6.36 8.58
CA VAL A 298 -15.95 -5.86 9.19
C VAL A 298 -15.77 -5.65 10.70
N LYS A 299 -15.13 -6.59 11.41
CA LYS A 299 -14.82 -6.43 12.85
C LYS A 299 -13.89 -5.23 13.07
N GLN A 300 -12.88 -5.07 12.23
CA GLN A 300 -11.93 -3.94 12.27
C GLN A 300 -12.64 -2.60 12.01
N ALA A 301 -13.54 -2.53 11.04
CA ALA A 301 -14.32 -1.32 10.78
C ALA A 301 -15.19 -0.92 12.00
N ARG A 302 -15.83 -1.89 12.66
CA ARG A 302 -16.60 -1.63 13.88
C ARG A 302 -15.72 -1.13 15.02
N ALA A 303 -14.56 -1.75 15.22
CA ALA A 303 -13.58 -1.33 16.21
C ALA A 303 -13.06 0.09 15.91
N LEU A 304 -12.84 0.42 14.63
CA LEU A 304 -12.43 1.76 14.20
C LEU A 304 -13.50 2.82 14.51
N VAL A 305 -14.80 2.51 14.30
CA VAL A 305 -15.90 3.39 14.69
C VAL A 305 -15.88 3.64 16.21
N THR A 306 -15.65 2.61 17.01
CA THR A 306 -15.54 2.74 18.48
C THR A 306 -14.32 3.59 18.86
N PHE A 307 -13.19 3.39 18.20
CA PHE A 307 -12.00 4.18 18.47
C PHE A 307 -12.22 5.67 18.17
N ALA A 308 -12.84 5.97 17.02
CA ALA A 308 -13.10 7.35 16.59
C ALA A 308 -14.00 8.12 17.57
N GLN A 309 -14.88 7.44 18.33
CA GLN A 309 -15.73 8.07 19.34
C GLN A 309 -14.94 8.77 20.46
N ARG A 310 -13.67 8.37 20.69
CA ARG A 310 -12.79 9.03 21.67
C ARG A 310 -12.47 10.49 21.31
N PHE A 311 -12.66 10.86 20.05
CA PHE A 311 -12.36 12.19 19.50
C PHE A 311 -13.62 12.98 19.16
N ASN A 312 -14.78 12.57 19.70
CA ASN A 312 -16.04 13.27 19.48
C ASN A 312 -15.93 14.76 19.86
N GLY A 313 -16.40 15.62 18.95
CA GLY A 313 -16.32 17.07 19.11
C GLY A 313 -15.11 17.71 18.40
N THR A 314 -14.14 16.92 17.95
CA THR A 314 -13.03 17.37 17.10
C THR A 314 -13.23 16.85 15.67
N PRO A 315 -13.11 17.68 14.63
CA PRO A 315 -13.13 17.22 13.25
C PRO A 315 -12.16 16.06 13.06
N THR A 316 -12.65 14.94 12.55
CA THR A 316 -11.84 13.71 12.44
C THR A 316 -11.94 13.14 11.03
N VAL A 317 -10.81 12.72 10.49
CA VAL A 317 -10.71 12.00 9.21
C VAL A 317 -10.15 10.60 9.44
N LEU A 318 -10.74 9.61 8.76
CA LEU A 318 -10.26 8.25 8.71
C LEU A 318 -9.52 8.06 7.39
N VAL A 319 -8.26 7.65 7.46
CA VAL A 319 -7.41 7.42 6.29
C VAL A 319 -6.71 6.07 6.40
N GLY A 320 -6.07 5.61 5.35
CA GLY A 320 -5.28 4.39 5.40
C GLY A 320 -5.65 3.37 4.32
N ASP A 321 -4.99 2.22 4.40
CA ASP A 321 -5.27 1.07 3.57
C ASP A 321 -6.38 0.21 4.20
N PHE A 322 -7.61 0.43 3.76
CA PHE A 322 -8.77 -0.34 4.24
C PHE A 322 -8.84 -1.76 3.67
N ASN A 323 -7.99 -2.09 2.69
CA ASN A 323 -8.05 -3.37 1.97
C ASN A 323 -9.48 -3.74 1.50
N ALA A 324 -10.28 -2.72 1.18
CA ALA A 324 -11.67 -2.85 0.79
C ALA A 324 -12.06 -1.76 -0.21
N TYR A 325 -12.83 -2.13 -1.20
CA TYR A 325 -13.41 -1.18 -2.15
C TYR A 325 -14.70 -0.55 -1.60
N SER A 326 -15.12 0.55 -2.22
CA SER A 326 -16.25 1.39 -1.76
C SER A 326 -17.55 0.66 -1.45
N LYS A 327 -17.83 -0.46 -2.15
CA LYS A 327 -19.06 -1.24 -2.02
C LYS A 327 -18.91 -2.46 -1.10
N GLU A 328 -17.75 -2.67 -0.52
CA GLU A 328 -17.53 -3.81 0.36
C GLU A 328 -18.01 -3.51 1.78
N ASP A 329 -18.37 -4.56 2.50
CA ASP A 329 -18.99 -4.48 3.83
C ASP A 329 -18.22 -3.63 4.85
N PRO A 330 -16.86 -3.65 4.92
CA PRO A 330 -16.13 -2.81 5.87
C PRO A 330 -16.39 -1.31 5.67
N LEU A 331 -16.45 -0.85 4.40
CA LEU A 331 -16.75 0.55 4.08
C LEU A 331 -18.22 0.87 4.37
N LYS A 332 -19.12 -0.09 4.13
CA LYS A 332 -20.54 0.06 4.51
C LYS A 332 -20.71 0.22 6.01
N VAL A 333 -19.95 -0.50 6.85
CA VAL A 333 -19.98 -0.31 8.32
C VAL A 333 -19.64 1.13 8.71
N LEU A 334 -18.64 1.73 8.04
CA LEU A 334 -18.25 3.12 8.30
C LEU A 334 -19.33 4.10 7.85
N THR A 335 -19.88 3.94 6.65
CA THR A 335 -20.93 4.83 6.13
C THR A 335 -22.23 4.71 6.92
N ASP A 336 -22.63 3.49 7.34
CA ASP A 336 -23.79 3.27 8.22
C ASP A 336 -23.60 3.91 9.60
N ALA A 337 -22.36 4.10 10.04
CA ALA A 337 -22.01 4.81 11.28
C ALA A 337 -21.93 6.33 11.11
N GLY A 338 -22.24 6.87 9.92
CA GLY A 338 -22.30 8.31 9.64
C GLY A 338 -21.05 8.91 9.03
N TRP A 339 -20.07 8.09 8.63
CA TRP A 339 -18.88 8.58 7.92
C TRP A 339 -19.18 8.80 6.43
N THR A 340 -18.68 9.90 5.89
CA THR A 340 -18.77 10.20 4.45
C THR A 340 -17.53 9.63 3.74
N HIS A 341 -17.75 8.93 2.64
CA HIS A 341 -16.68 8.40 1.80
C HIS A 341 -16.34 9.41 0.71
N GLU A 342 -15.28 10.18 0.90
CA GLU A 342 -14.92 11.30 0.03
C GLU A 342 -14.51 10.88 -1.38
N SER A 343 -13.83 9.74 -1.55
CA SER A 343 -13.46 9.22 -2.87
C SER A 343 -14.65 8.61 -3.65
N GLY A 344 -15.86 8.62 -3.09
CA GLY A 344 -17.08 8.06 -3.71
C GLY A 344 -17.79 8.99 -4.68
N HIS A 345 -17.34 10.20 -4.90
CA HIS A 345 -18.04 11.24 -5.68
C HIS A 345 -17.83 11.20 -7.19
N GLY A 346 -17.52 10.04 -7.76
CA GLY A 346 -17.46 9.84 -9.22
C GLY A 346 -16.05 9.84 -9.81
N ASP A 347 -15.05 10.05 -9.02
CA ASP A 347 -13.66 9.93 -9.46
C ASP A 347 -13.27 8.47 -9.62
N SER A 348 -12.76 8.11 -10.79
CA SER A 348 -12.20 6.79 -11.03
C SER A 348 -10.80 6.69 -10.44
N SER A 349 -10.51 5.58 -9.77
CA SER A 349 -9.17 5.25 -9.29
C SER A 349 -8.67 3.97 -9.94
N TYR A 350 -7.37 3.76 -9.91
CA TYR A 350 -6.79 2.49 -10.31
C TYR A 350 -7.20 1.39 -9.34
N VAL A 351 -7.51 0.22 -9.88
CA VAL A 351 -7.75 -1.01 -9.13
C VAL A 351 -6.71 -2.06 -9.54
N TYR A 352 -6.37 -2.96 -8.65
CA TYR A 352 -5.44 -4.07 -8.90
C TYR A 352 -5.95 -5.35 -8.23
#